data_7d152770a8fbce2270a354e81046b85f
#
_entry.id   7d152770a8fbce2270a354e81046b85f
#
_cell.length_a   1.000
_cell.length_b   1.000
_cell.length_c   1.000
_cell.angle_alpha   90.00
_cell.angle_beta   90.00
_cell.angle_gamma   90.00
#
_symmetry.space_group_name_H-M   'P 1'
#
loop_
_entity.id
_entity.type
_entity.pdbx_description
1 polymer ?
#
loop_
_entity_poly.entity_id
_entity_poly.type
_entity_poly.pdbx_seq_one_letter_code
_entity_poly.pdbx_strand_id
1 'polypeptide(L)'
;MPILNHKKAVIFDLDGTVVDSLGVWSDVDMRLAEALGAADIDRTAVCRLREASLAKFRNNPSPYTRFCGEFGKFVGSNLTAEEIHAMRYKISRQVLKTDVKLRDGVADVIRAIKSAGVGLCVATTTKKANVDIYCDVNEAIRRELRLRDYFEFFITIEDVENIKPDPQCYLLALDRLGIGAKEALVIEDSIAGVAAAKAAGIDVAVVRESHSQQDRVKLQREAAYYFEDFATLKSAL
;
A
#
# COMPACT_ATOMS: atom_id res chain seq x y z
N MET A 1 16.71 -3.65 22.68
CA MET A 1 15.63 -2.95 23.40
C MET A 1 14.38 -3.07 22.56
N PRO A 2 13.19 -3.25 23.16
CA PRO A 2 11.94 -3.29 22.41
C PRO A 2 11.78 -2.02 21.58
N ILE A 3 11.37 -2.17 20.30
CA ILE A 3 11.26 -1.02 19.37
C ILE A 3 10.13 -0.07 19.74
N LEU A 4 9.20 -0.52 20.60
CA LEU A 4 8.12 0.30 21.15
C LEU A 4 8.50 1.11 22.41
N ASN A 5 9.75 0.99 22.88
CA ASN A 5 10.14 1.74 24.08
C ASN A 5 9.96 3.25 23.85
N HIS A 6 9.21 3.91 24.76
CA HIS A 6 8.78 5.32 24.67
C HIS A 6 7.91 5.70 23.46
N LYS A 7 7.40 4.72 22.70
CA LYS A 7 6.46 5.00 21.62
C LYS A 7 5.02 5.06 22.14
N LYS A 8 4.31 6.11 21.75
CA LYS A 8 2.89 6.31 22.06
C LYS A 8 1.98 5.82 20.94
N ALA A 9 2.50 5.80 19.70
CA ALA A 9 1.74 5.33 18.55
C ALA A 9 2.62 4.66 17.50
N VAL A 10 2.01 3.74 16.75
CA VAL A 10 2.56 3.16 15.52
C VAL A 10 1.67 3.56 14.34
N ILE A 11 2.31 4.11 13.31
CA ILE A 11 1.67 4.53 12.07
C ILE A 11 2.02 3.51 11.00
N PHE A 12 1.04 2.79 10.49
CA PHE A 12 1.23 1.81 9.43
C PHE A 12 1.04 2.44 8.05
N ASP A 13 1.90 2.10 7.11
CA ASP A 13 1.47 2.10 5.71
C ASP A 13 0.44 0.98 5.49
N LEU A 14 -0.24 0.98 4.34
CA LEU A 14 -1.32 0.04 4.06
C LEU A 14 -0.93 -1.00 2.99
N ASP A 15 -0.70 -0.55 1.76
CA ASP A 15 -0.50 -1.41 0.59
C ASP A 15 0.94 -1.95 0.54
N GLY A 16 1.12 -3.26 0.64
CA GLY A 16 2.44 -3.88 0.79
C GLY A 16 2.89 -3.99 2.26
N THR A 17 2.22 -3.29 3.19
CA THR A 17 2.52 -3.33 4.63
C THR A 17 1.44 -4.08 5.41
N VAL A 18 0.22 -3.55 5.50
CA VAL A 18 -0.90 -4.24 6.19
C VAL A 18 -1.56 -5.24 5.27
N VAL A 19 -1.79 -4.87 4.01
CA VAL A 19 -2.45 -5.72 3.01
C VAL A 19 -1.47 -6.15 1.92
N ASP A 20 -1.58 -7.41 1.48
CA ASP A 20 -0.83 -7.97 0.36
C ASP A 20 -1.50 -7.58 -0.96
N SER A 21 -1.22 -6.38 -1.42
CA SER A 21 -1.87 -5.77 -2.58
C SER A 21 -0.93 -5.44 -3.75
N LEU A 22 0.39 -5.59 -3.61
CA LEU A 22 1.32 -5.13 -4.65
C LEU A 22 1.25 -5.98 -5.93
N GLY A 23 1.07 -7.30 -5.82
CA GLY A 23 0.86 -8.21 -6.96
C GLY A 23 -0.48 -8.07 -7.67
N VAL A 24 -1.47 -7.54 -6.97
CA VAL A 24 -2.88 -7.47 -7.38
C VAL A 24 -3.10 -6.68 -8.67
N TRP A 25 -2.34 -5.60 -8.89
CA TRP A 25 -2.49 -4.79 -10.10
C TRP A 25 -2.12 -5.53 -11.38
N SER A 26 -1.19 -6.50 -11.29
CA SER A 26 -0.87 -7.38 -12.41
C SER A 26 -2.02 -8.36 -12.68
N ASP A 27 -2.68 -8.86 -11.64
CA ASP A 27 -3.86 -9.73 -11.80
C ASP A 27 -5.04 -8.97 -12.39
N VAL A 28 -5.25 -7.72 -11.99
CA VAL A 28 -6.25 -6.83 -12.60
C VAL A 28 -5.99 -6.68 -14.10
N ASP A 29 -4.75 -6.41 -14.50
CA ASP A 29 -4.40 -6.20 -15.90
C ASP A 29 -4.49 -7.50 -16.72
N MET A 30 -4.16 -8.66 -16.13
CA MET A 30 -4.34 -9.96 -16.78
C MET A 30 -5.82 -10.29 -16.99
N ARG A 31 -6.68 -10.07 -15.99
CA ARG A 31 -8.15 -10.23 -16.13
C ARG A 31 -8.75 -9.24 -17.14
N LEU A 32 -8.18 -8.04 -17.23
CA LEU A 32 -8.57 -7.08 -18.26
C LEU A 32 -8.18 -7.60 -19.65
N ALA A 33 -6.97 -8.16 -19.81
CA ALA A 33 -6.55 -8.78 -21.07
C ALA A 33 -7.50 -9.92 -21.49
N GLU A 34 -7.83 -10.81 -20.58
CA GLU A 34 -8.80 -11.90 -20.80
C GLU A 34 -10.17 -11.36 -21.23
N ALA A 35 -10.68 -10.35 -20.51
CA ALA A 35 -11.97 -9.72 -20.83
C ALA A 35 -11.97 -9.01 -22.20
N LEU A 36 -10.81 -8.64 -22.73
CA LEU A 36 -10.61 -8.05 -24.05
C LEU A 36 -10.27 -9.11 -25.14
N GLY A 37 -10.29 -10.42 -24.79
CA GLY A 37 -10.05 -11.51 -25.73
C GLY A 37 -8.57 -11.87 -25.94
N ALA A 38 -7.66 -11.40 -25.06
CA ALA A 38 -6.22 -11.64 -25.14
C ALA A 38 -5.73 -12.48 -23.94
N ALA A 39 -6.33 -13.66 -23.70
CA ALA A 39 -6.04 -14.51 -22.54
C ALA A 39 -4.60 -15.04 -22.50
N ASP A 40 -3.98 -15.27 -23.66
CA ASP A 40 -2.64 -15.86 -23.79
C ASP A 40 -1.50 -14.82 -23.74
N ILE A 41 -1.79 -13.60 -23.29
CA ILE A 41 -0.79 -12.52 -23.28
C ILE A 41 0.25 -12.74 -22.16
N ASP A 42 1.51 -12.39 -22.46
CA ASP A 42 2.57 -12.49 -21.46
C ASP A 42 2.42 -11.47 -20.33
N ARG A 43 2.30 -11.97 -19.10
CA ARG A 43 2.17 -11.17 -17.87
C ARG A 43 3.32 -10.17 -17.74
N THR A 44 4.55 -10.57 -18.06
CA THR A 44 5.73 -9.70 -17.93
C THR A 44 5.65 -8.53 -18.89
N ALA A 45 5.20 -8.78 -20.14
CA ALA A 45 5.00 -7.72 -21.13
C ALA A 45 3.91 -6.73 -20.68
N VAL A 46 2.81 -7.21 -20.10
CA VAL A 46 1.74 -6.37 -19.53
C VAL A 46 2.27 -5.49 -18.39
N CYS A 47 3.04 -6.06 -17.46
CA CYS A 47 3.64 -5.31 -16.35
C CYS A 47 4.57 -4.22 -16.86
N ARG A 48 5.46 -4.53 -17.80
CA ARG A 48 6.37 -3.55 -18.41
C ARG A 48 5.62 -2.44 -19.13
N LEU A 49 4.55 -2.78 -19.87
CA LEU A 49 3.71 -1.79 -20.52
C LEU A 49 3.10 -0.82 -19.51
N ARG A 50 2.53 -1.35 -18.40
CA ARG A 50 1.94 -0.53 -17.34
C ARG A 50 2.97 0.43 -16.76
N GLU A 51 4.13 -0.08 -16.35
CA GLU A 51 5.20 0.72 -15.74
C GLU A 51 5.69 1.81 -16.69
N ALA A 52 5.97 1.47 -17.95
CA ALA A 52 6.41 2.42 -18.96
C ALA A 52 5.35 3.50 -19.24
N SER A 53 4.07 3.11 -19.37
CA SER A 53 2.96 4.05 -19.59
C SER A 53 2.77 4.98 -18.41
N LEU A 54 2.74 4.47 -17.18
CA LEU A 54 2.56 5.30 -15.99
C LEU A 54 3.73 6.26 -15.78
N ALA A 55 4.97 5.83 -16.05
CA ALA A 55 6.14 6.71 -16.03
C ALA A 55 6.04 7.80 -17.09
N LYS A 56 5.67 7.46 -18.33
CA LYS A 56 5.50 8.38 -19.45
C LYS A 56 4.42 9.43 -19.19
N PHE A 57 3.32 9.02 -18.57
CA PHE A 57 2.13 9.87 -18.35
C PHE A 57 2.00 10.36 -16.91
N ARG A 58 3.04 10.30 -16.09
CA ARG A 58 2.98 10.62 -14.66
C ARG A 58 2.43 12.02 -14.36
N ASN A 59 2.66 12.98 -15.24
CA ASN A 59 2.18 14.37 -15.10
C ASN A 59 0.83 14.60 -15.81
N ASN A 60 0.19 13.56 -16.36
CA ASN A 60 -1.10 13.68 -17.01
C ASN A 60 -2.21 13.60 -15.94
N PRO A 61 -3.32 14.39 -16.07
CA PRO A 61 -4.44 14.32 -15.12
C PRO A 61 -5.10 12.94 -15.03
N SER A 62 -4.94 12.11 -16.06
CA SER A 62 -5.55 10.77 -16.14
C SER A 62 -4.55 9.72 -16.64
N PRO A 63 -3.47 9.43 -15.89
CA PRO A 63 -2.39 8.54 -16.35
C PRO A 63 -2.90 7.11 -16.60
N TYR A 64 -3.84 6.63 -15.79
CA TYR A 64 -4.43 5.30 -15.97
C TYR A 64 -5.32 5.19 -17.22
N THR A 65 -6.06 6.24 -17.59
CA THR A 65 -6.81 6.25 -18.86
C THR A 65 -5.84 6.21 -20.05
N ARG A 66 -4.71 6.93 -19.96
CA ARG A 66 -3.65 6.86 -20.99
C ARG A 66 -3.04 5.46 -21.10
N PHE A 67 -2.72 4.84 -19.96
CA PHE A 67 -2.30 3.44 -19.93
C PHE A 67 -3.33 2.53 -20.60
N CYS A 68 -4.62 2.65 -20.26
CA CYS A 68 -5.68 1.85 -20.88
C CYS A 68 -5.77 2.02 -22.39
N GLY A 69 -5.50 3.21 -22.92
CA GLY A 69 -5.43 3.44 -24.37
C GLY A 69 -4.23 2.72 -25.02
N GLU A 70 -3.05 2.71 -24.39
CA GLU A 70 -1.89 1.94 -24.87
C GLU A 70 -2.12 0.43 -24.70
N PHE A 71 -2.73 0.02 -23.61
CA PHE A 71 -3.10 -1.36 -23.36
C PHE A 71 -4.09 -1.91 -24.39
N GLY A 72 -5.13 -1.14 -24.73
CA GLY A 72 -6.08 -1.51 -25.78
C GLY A 72 -5.39 -1.78 -27.13
N LYS A 73 -4.48 -0.90 -27.55
CA LYS A 73 -3.67 -1.10 -28.76
C LYS A 73 -2.81 -2.36 -28.68
N PHE A 74 -2.21 -2.60 -27.51
CA PHE A 74 -1.34 -3.74 -27.27
C PHE A 74 -2.07 -5.08 -27.37
N VAL A 75 -3.31 -5.15 -26.92
CA VAL A 75 -4.16 -6.35 -27.00
C VAL A 75 -5.03 -6.40 -28.25
N GLY A 76 -4.96 -5.42 -29.16
CA GLY A 76 -5.75 -5.37 -30.38
C GLY A 76 -7.25 -5.06 -30.17
N SER A 77 -7.60 -4.38 -29.08
CA SER A 77 -8.97 -3.99 -28.77
C SER A 77 -9.42 -2.77 -29.57
N ASN A 78 -10.68 -2.76 -30.02
CA ASN A 78 -11.31 -1.61 -30.68
C ASN A 78 -12.03 -0.66 -29.70
N LEU A 79 -12.02 -0.96 -28.40
CA LEU A 79 -12.63 -0.10 -27.39
C LEU A 79 -11.80 1.16 -27.16
N THR A 80 -12.46 2.23 -26.72
CA THR A 80 -11.82 3.48 -26.34
C THR A 80 -11.04 3.33 -25.02
N ALA A 81 -10.11 4.25 -24.77
CA ALA A 81 -9.33 4.27 -23.53
C ALA A 81 -10.24 4.39 -22.29
N GLU A 82 -11.32 5.15 -22.40
CA GLU A 82 -12.30 5.38 -21.33
C GLU A 82 -13.11 4.11 -21.04
N GLU A 83 -13.54 3.37 -22.06
CA GLU A 83 -14.24 2.09 -21.90
C GLU A 83 -13.34 1.05 -21.25
N ILE A 84 -12.09 0.92 -21.70
CA ILE A 84 -11.11 0.00 -21.11
C ILE A 84 -10.80 0.40 -19.66
N HIS A 85 -10.67 1.70 -19.38
CA HIS A 85 -10.47 2.20 -18.03
C HIS A 85 -11.65 1.88 -17.10
N ALA A 86 -12.89 2.03 -17.59
CA ALA A 86 -14.08 1.66 -16.83
C ALA A 86 -14.13 0.15 -16.54
N MET A 87 -13.78 -0.70 -17.52
CA MET A 87 -13.66 -2.16 -17.33
C MET A 87 -12.58 -2.48 -16.29
N ARG A 88 -11.38 -1.90 -16.42
CA ARG A 88 -10.28 -2.08 -15.47
C ARG A 88 -10.69 -1.68 -14.06
N TYR A 89 -11.37 -0.56 -13.91
CA TYR A 89 -11.87 -0.09 -12.62
C TYR A 89 -12.86 -1.09 -12.00
N LYS A 90 -13.80 -1.62 -12.78
CA LYS A 90 -14.74 -2.65 -12.31
C LYS A 90 -14.02 -3.93 -11.87
N ILE A 91 -13.04 -4.40 -12.65
CA ILE A 91 -12.22 -5.57 -12.33
C ILE A 91 -11.41 -5.31 -11.05
N SER A 92 -10.74 -4.17 -10.94
CA SER A 92 -9.96 -3.84 -9.75
C SER A 92 -10.81 -3.83 -8.49
N ARG A 93 -12.00 -3.25 -8.53
CA ARG A 93 -12.94 -3.26 -7.40
C ARG A 93 -13.31 -4.67 -6.97
N GLN A 94 -13.50 -5.60 -7.91
CA GLN A 94 -13.78 -7.00 -7.59
C GLN A 94 -12.56 -7.67 -6.95
N VAL A 95 -11.38 -7.51 -7.53
CA VAL A 95 -10.13 -8.10 -7.01
C VAL A 95 -9.82 -7.60 -5.59
N LEU A 96 -9.98 -6.30 -5.33
CA LEU A 96 -9.78 -5.75 -3.98
C LEU A 96 -10.76 -6.34 -2.95
N LYS A 97 -11.98 -6.72 -3.38
CA LYS A 97 -12.98 -7.33 -2.49
C LYS A 97 -12.70 -8.79 -2.13
N THR A 98 -12.09 -9.55 -3.05
CA THR A 98 -12.04 -11.01 -2.93
C THR A 98 -10.63 -11.57 -2.79
N ASP A 99 -9.62 -10.96 -3.43
CA ASP A 99 -8.32 -11.58 -3.62
C ASP A 99 -7.24 -11.01 -2.69
N VAL A 100 -7.40 -9.76 -2.26
CA VAL A 100 -6.48 -9.12 -1.30
C VAL A 100 -6.68 -9.72 0.09
N LYS A 101 -5.58 -10.02 0.76
CA LYS A 101 -5.54 -10.53 2.14
C LYS A 101 -4.67 -9.62 3.00
N LEU A 102 -4.71 -9.83 4.30
CA LEU A 102 -3.68 -9.29 5.18
C LEU A 102 -2.34 -9.96 4.87
N ARG A 103 -1.26 -9.24 5.09
CA ARG A 103 0.07 -9.84 5.06
C ARG A 103 0.25 -10.82 6.21
N ASP A 104 0.95 -11.92 5.94
CA ASP A 104 1.18 -12.97 6.92
C ASP A 104 1.80 -12.42 8.23
N GLY A 105 1.15 -12.66 9.35
CA GLY A 105 1.58 -12.26 10.68
C GLY A 105 1.28 -10.82 11.08
N VAL A 106 0.81 -9.94 10.17
CA VAL A 106 0.52 -8.53 10.49
C VAL A 106 -0.59 -8.39 11.54
N ALA A 107 -1.61 -9.23 11.46
CA ALA A 107 -2.72 -9.22 12.42
C ALA A 107 -2.23 -9.44 13.86
N ASP A 108 -1.26 -10.31 14.04
CA ASP A 108 -0.67 -10.60 15.34
C ASP A 108 0.15 -9.44 15.89
N VAL A 109 0.89 -8.74 15.01
CA VAL A 109 1.63 -7.53 15.35
C VAL A 109 0.67 -6.41 15.78
N ILE A 110 -0.39 -6.17 15.01
CA ILE A 110 -1.42 -5.18 15.32
C ILE A 110 -2.06 -5.47 16.68
N ARG A 111 -2.44 -6.71 16.96
CA ARG A 111 -2.98 -7.13 18.27
C ARG A 111 -1.99 -6.92 19.41
N ALA A 112 -0.71 -7.27 19.20
CA ALA A 112 0.34 -7.10 20.21
C ALA A 112 0.55 -5.62 20.56
N ILE A 113 0.67 -4.74 19.56
CA ILE A 113 0.82 -3.30 19.75
C ILE A 113 -0.39 -2.72 20.49
N LYS A 114 -1.61 -3.09 20.08
CA LYS A 114 -2.85 -2.64 20.75
C LYS A 114 -2.90 -3.10 22.22
N SER A 115 -2.48 -4.34 22.48
CA SER A 115 -2.44 -4.90 23.84
C SER A 115 -1.39 -4.23 24.75
N ALA A 116 -0.33 -3.67 24.13
CA ALA A 116 0.65 -2.85 24.85
C ALA A 116 0.17 -1.43 25.17
N GLY A 117 -1.06 -1.07 24.78
CA GLY A 117 -1.63 0.26 25.02
C GLY A 117 -1.09 1.34 24.09
N VAL A 118 -0.44 0.96 22.98
CA VAL A 118 0.11 1.89 21.99
C VAL A 118 -0.96 2.19 20.92
N GLY A 119 -1.16 3.47 20.58
CA GLY A 119 -2.10 3.93 19.56
C GLY A 119 -1.75 3.42 18.18
N LEU A 120 -2.74 3.23 17.32
CA LEU A 120 -2.57 2.71 15.97
C LEU A 120 -3.31 3.59 14.96
N CYS A 121 -2.65 3.98 13.88
CA CYS A 121 -3.30 4.62 12.75
C CYS A 121 -2.64 4.19 11.43
N VAL A 122 -3.29 4.54 10.32
CA VAL A 122 -2.79 4.25 8.96
C VAL A 122 -2.52 5.56 8.23
N ALA A 123 -1.40 5.64 7.51
CA ALA A 123 -1.10 6.71 6.56
C ALA A 123 -0.66 6.12 5.22
N THR A 124 -1.51 6.23 4.21
CA THR A 124 -1.35 5.59 2.90
C THR A 124 -1.51 6.58 1.74
N THR A 125 -0.96 6.25 0.58
CA THR A 125 -1.22 6.95 -0.69
C THR A 125 -2.40 6.37 -1.47
N THR A 126 -3.09 5.41 -0.88
CA THR A 126 -4.27 4.77 -1.48
C THR A 126 -5.52 5.61 -1.31
N LYS A 127 -6.43 5.51 -2.28
CA LYS A 127 -7.73 6.20 -2.25
C LYS A 127 -8.61 5.67 -1.12
N LYS A 128 -9.33 6.57 -0.46
CA LYS A 128 -10.31 6.23 0.58
C LYS A 128 -11.27 5.12 0.15
N ALA A 129 -11.74 5.15 -1.10
CA ALA A 129 -12.65 4.13 -1.63
C ALA A 129 -12.04 2.71 -1.64
N ASN A 130 -10.72 2.55 -1.76
CA ASN A 130 -10.05 1.26 -1.65
C ASN A 130 -9.85 0.86 -0.19
N VAL A 131 -9.50 1.82 0.69
CA VAL A 131 -9.45 1.60 2.14
C VAL A 131 -10.79 1.09 2.66
N ASP A 132 -11.90 1.71 2.23
CA ASP A 132 -13.25 1.29 2.60
C ASP A 132 -13.56 -0.15 2.12
N ILE A 133 -13.05 -0.57 0.94
CA ILE A 133 -13.18 -1.98 0.51
C ILE A 133 -12.44 -2.90 1.47
N TYR A 134 -11.20 -2.62 1.80
CA TYR A 134 -10.41 -3.46 2.69
C TYR A 134 -11.05 -3.56 4.09
N CYS A 135 -11.52 -2.44 4.63
CA CYS A 135 -12.08 -2.38 5.97
C CYS A 135 -13.48 -2.99 6.07
N ASP A 136 -14.35 -2.70 5.09
CA ASP A 136 -15.80 -2.87 5.27
C ASP A 136 -16.41 -3.94 4.35
N VAL A 137 -15.71 -4.33 3.25
CA VAL A 137 -16.27 -5.21 2.22
C VAL A 137 -15.49 -6.50 2.07
N ASN A 138 -14.15 -6.46 2.13
CA ASN A 138 -13.31 -7.64 1.95
C ASN A 138 -13.48 -8.61 3.12
N GLU A 139 -14.17 -9.74 2.87
CA GLU A 139 -14.49 -10.70 3.93
C GLU A 139 -13.27 -11.44 4.47
N ALA A 140 -12.23 -11.70 3.65
CA ALA A 140 -11.04 -12.39 4.10
C ALA A 140 -10.29 -11.55 5.15
N ILE A 141 -10.10 -10.25 4.87
CA ILE A 141 -9.51 -9.30 5.81
C ILE A 141 -10.37 -9.21 7.08
N ARG A 142 -11.67 -8.99 6.92
CA ARG A 142 -12.59 -8.80 8.06
C ARG A 142 -12.72 -10.01 8.98
N ARG A 143 -12.60 -11.24 8.45
CA ARG A 143 -12.60 -12.48 9.26
C ARG A 143 -11.33 -12.60 10.09
N GLU A 144 -10.20 -12.17 9.55
CA GLU A 144 -8.90 -12.24 10.24
C GLU A 144 -8.72 -11.09 11.23
N LEU A 145 -8.99 -9.85 10.77
CA LEU A 145 -8.88 -8.63 11.58
C LEU A 145 -9.84 -7.55 11.07
N ARG A 146 -10.70 -7.04 11.93
CA ARG A 146 -11.54 -5.87 11.62
C ARG A 146 -10.73 -4.60 11.80
N LEU A 147 -10.10 -4.11 10.73
CA LEU A 147 -9.12 -3.02 10.77
C LEU A 147 -9.64 -1.78 11.53
N ARG A 148 -10.93 -1.42 11.37
CA ARG A 148 -11.52 -0.26 12.07
C ARG A 148 -11.65 -0.43 13.57
N ASP A 149 -11.57 -1.65 14.12
CA ASP A 149 -11.60 -1.89 15.56
C ASP A 149 -10.22 -1.64 16.21
N TYR A 150 -9.15 -1.60 15.39
CA TYR A 150 -7.77 -1.44 15.84
C TYR A 150 -7.19 -0.07 15.53
N PHE A 151 -7.43 0.46 14.33
CA PHE A 151 -6.88 1.74 13.88
C PHE A 151 -7.84 2.88 14.21
N GLU A 152 -7.32 3.91 14.87
CA GLU A 152 -8.09 5.09 15.31
C GLU A 152 -8.57 5.93 14.12
N PHE A 153 -7.73 6.04 13.10
CA PHE A 153 -8.05 6.72 11.84
C PHE A 153 -7.18 6.24 10.68
N PHE A 154 -7.60 6.62 9.49
CA PHE A 154 -6.88 6.39 8.23
C PHE A 154 -6.65 7.75 7.56
N ILE A 155 -5.39 8.04 7.20
CA ILE A 155 -5.02 9.13 6.31
C ILE A 155 -4.83 8.53 4.93
N THR A 156 -5.54 9.07 3.95
CA THR A 156 -5.59 8.60 2.57
C THR A 156 -5.03 9.66 1.62
N ILE A 157 -4.94 9.35 0.32
CA ILE A 157 -4.44 10.32 -0.66
C ILE A 157 -5.30 11.59 -0.71
N GLU A 158 -6.58 11.50 -0.37
CA GLU A 158 -7.51 12.63 -0.36
C GLU A 158 -7.30 13.60 0.83
N ASP A 159 -6.56 13.17 1.86
CA ASP A 159 -6.27 13.98 3.05
C ASP A 159 -5.01 14.85 2.88
N VAL A 160 -4.23 14.68 1.81
CA VAL A 160 -2.95 15.35 1.60
C VAL A 160 -2.84 15.95 0.20
N GLU A 161 -2.05 17.02 0.07
CA GLU A 161 -1.73 17.61 -1.23
C GLU A 161 -0.52 16.94 -1.89
N ASN A 162 0.45 16.50 -1.07
CA ASN A 162 1.67 15.87 -1.50
C ASN A 162 1.77 14.44 -0.96
N ILE A 163 1.94 13.48 -1.88
CA ILE A 163 2.10 12.07 -1.53
C ILE A 163 3.54 11.73 -1.16
N LYS A 164 3.77 10.59 -0.51
CA LYS A 164 5.10 10.03 -0.26
C LYS A 164 5.96 10.08 -1.54
N PRO A 165 7.20 10.56 -1.52
CA PRO A 165 8.08 10.71 -0.35
C PRO A 165 7.94 12.01 0.45
N ASP A 166 6.96 12.87 0.16
CA ASP A 166 6.66 14.03 1.00
C ASP A 166 6.18 13.57 2.39
N PRO A 167 6.63 14.21 3.49
CA PRO A 167 6.27 13.80 4.86
C PRO A 167 4.83 14.14 5.25
N GLN A 168 4.06 14.82 4.44
CA GLN A 168 2.77 15.43 4.81
C GLN A 168 1.81 14.44 5.50
N CYS A 169 1.69 13.21 4.98
CA CYS A 169 0.78 12.21 5.57
C CYS A 169 1.21 11.80 6.99
N TYR A 170 2.50 11.69 7.26
CA TYR A 170 3.01 11.35 8.58
C TYR A 170 2.97 12.53 9.54
N LEU A 171 3.24 13.74 9.08
CA LEU A 171 3.08 14.96 9.87
C LEU A 171 1.62 15.17 10.28
N LEU A 172 0.68 14.93 9.37
CA LEU A 172 -0.75 14.98 9.66
C LEU A 172 -1.15 13.89 10.68
N ALA A 173 -0.54 12.69 10.62
CA ALA A 173 -0.77 11.64 11.61
C ALA A 173 -0.30 12.07 13.01
N LEU A 174 0.90 12.66 13.11
CA LEU A 174 1.42 13.18 14.38
C LEU A 174 0.52 14.28 14.97
N ASP A 175 0.05 15.20 14.12
CA ASP A 175 -0.86 16.28 14.53
C ASP A 175 -2.18 15.71 15.09
N ARG A 176 -2.82 14.77 14.36
CA ARG A 176 -4.06 14.12 14.82
C ARG A 176 -3.89 13.32 16.12
N LEU A 177 -2.72 12.73 16.34
CA LEU A 177 -2.38 11.98 17.55
C LEU A 177 -1.96 12.90 18.72
N GLY A 178 -1.60 14.15 18.45
CA GLY A 178 -1.08 15.09 19.46
C GLY A 178 0.25 14.67 20.06
N ILE A 179 1.14 14.03 19.27
CA ILE A 179 2.43 13.49 19.74
C ILE A 179 3.60 14.01 18.91
N GLY A 180 4.81 13.95 19.49
CA GLY A 180 6.04 14.28 18.80
C GLY A 180 6.56 13.10 17.94
N ALA A 181 7.36 13.44 16.91
CA ALA A 181 7.92 12.44 15.99
C ALA A 181 8.68 11.30 16.68
N LYS A 182 9.39 11.57 17.78
CA LYS A 182 10.14 10.55 18.54
C LYS A 182 9.24 9.59 19.33
N GLU A 183 7.99 9.97 19.55
CA GLU A 183 6.99 9.16 20.25
C GLU A 183 6.20 8.25 19.28
N ALA A 184 6.45 8.37 17.96
CA ALA A 184 5.87 7.52 16.94
C ALA A 184 6.90 6.54 16.36
N LEU A 185 6.40 5.43 15.80
CA LEU A 185 7.13 4.51 14.93
C LEU A 185 6.31 4.34 13.65
N VAL A 186 6.96 4.39 12.49
CA VAL A 186 6.33 4.03 11.21
C VAL A 186 6.67 2.58 10.88
N ILE A 187 5.69 1.80 10.37
CA ILE A 187 5.91 0.50 9.74
C ILE A 187 5.62 0.63 8.25
N GLU A 188 6.57 0.23 7.41
CA GLU A 188 6.63 0.48 5.97
C GLU A 188 7.29 -0.67 5.20
N ASP A 189 7.15 -0.66 3.85
CA ASP A 189 7.80 -1.60 2.93
C ASP A 189 8.52 -0.91 1.77
N SER A 190 8.32 0.40 1.57
CA SER A 190 8.72 1.14 0.38
C SER A 190 9.79 2.22 0.63
N ILE A 191 10.62 2.50 -0.39
CA ILE A 191 11.60 3.60 -0.35
C ILE A 191 10.93 4.95 -0.18
N ALA A 192 9.78 5.16 -0.83
CA ALA A 192 9.06 6.43 -0.76
C ALA A 192 8.51 6.66 0.66
N GLY A 193 7.96 5.63 1.29
CA GLY A 193 7.46 5.72 2.66
C GLY A 193 8.57 5.89 3.70
N VAL A 194 9.68 5.17 3.55
CA VAL A 194 10.86 5.37 4.41
C VAL A 194 11.39 6.80 4.30
N ALA A 195 11.48 7.35 3.09
CA ALA A 195 11.92 8.74 2.89
C ALA A 195 10.96 9.74 3.54
N ALA A 196 9.64 9.53 3.40
CA ALA A 196 8.61 10.37 4.02
C ALA A 196 8.68 10.31 5.56
N ALA A 197 8.81 9.12 6.16
CA ALA A 197 8.93 8.96 7.62
C ALA A 197 10.18 9.66 8.16
N LYS A 198 11.33 9.49 7.50
CA LYS A 198 12.58 10.18 7.86
C LYS A 198 12.46 11.70 7.76
N ALA A 199 11.83 12.21 6.70
CA ALA A 199 11.59 13.64 6.53
C ALA A 199 10.65 14.21 7.61
N ALA A 200 9.72 13.38 8.13
CA ALA A 200 8.89 13.71 9.29
C ALA A 200 9.63 13.57 10.63
N GLY A 201 10.88 13.10 10.65
CA GLY A 201 11.68 12.88 11.86
C GLY A 201 11.29 11.65 12.67
N ILE A 202 10.51 10.73 12.09
CA ILE A 202 10.00 9.50 12.74
C ILE A 202 10.94 8.34 12.44
N ASP A 203 11.16 7.49 13.45
CA ASP A 203 11.87 6.23 13.25
C ASP A 203 11.01 5.28 12.42
N VAL A 204 11.61 4.56 11.46
CA VAL A 204 10.90 3.66 10.57
C VAL A 204 11.41 2.23 10.69
N ALA A 205 10.49 1.30 10.86
CA ALA A 205 10.69 -0.13 10.79
C ALA A 205 10.19 -0.64 9.42
N VAL A 206 11.08 -1.22 8.64
CA VAL A 206 10.73 -1.83 7.36
C VAL A 206 10.48 -3.32 7.57
N VAL A 207 9.36 -3.83 7.03
CA VAL A 207 9.12 -5.26 6.89
C VAL A 207 9.24 -5.62 5.41
N ARG A 208 10.16 -6.54 5.11
CA ARG A 208 10.47 -6.95 3.73
C ARG A 208 9.19 -7.35 2.98
N GLU A 209 9.07 -6.84 1.78
CA GLU A 209 8.03 -7.17 0.82
C GLU A 209 8.66 -7.84 -0.41
N SER A 210 8.01 -8.88 -0.96
CA SER A 210 8.58 -9.71 -2.05
C SER A 210 8.76 -8.97 -3.37
N HIS A 211 7.94 -7.98 -3.65
CA HIS A 211 8.00 -7.17 -4.87
C HIS A 211 9.04 -6.02 -4.79
N SER A 212 9.53 -5.69 -3.58
CA SER A 212 10.52 -4.64 -3.32
C SER A 212 11.97 -5.17 -3.21
N GLN A 213 12.27 -6.36 -3.73
CA GLN A 213 13.59 -6.99 -3.58
C GLN A 213 14.75 -6.16 -4.15
N GLN A 214 14.53 -5.47 -5.26
CA GLN A 214 15.53 -4.57 -5.86
C GLN A 214 15.93 -3.42 -4.93
N ASP A 215 15.05 -3.01 -4.02
CA ASP A 215 15.26 -1.90 -3.09
C ASP A 215 15.80 -2.37 -1.72
N ARG A 216 15.95 -3.68 -1.51
CA ARG A 216 16.33 -4.29 -0.22
C ARG A 216 17.54 -3.63 0.43
N VAL A 217 18.64 -3.50 -0.30
CA VAL A 217 19.90 -2.93 0.23
C VAL A 217 19.70 -1.47 0.67
N LYS A 218 18.95 -0.71 -0.12
CA LYS A 218 18.64 0.68 0.20
C LYS A 218 17.71 0.78 1.41
N LEU A 219 16.68 -0.05 1.48
CA LEU A 219 15.76 -0.11 2.62
C LEU A 219 16.49 -0.48 3.91
N GLN A 220 17.36 -1.48 3.89
CA GLN A 220 18.20 -1.87 5.04
C GLN A 220 19.11 -0.74 5.54
N ARG A 221 19.63 0.08 4.63
CA ARG A 221 20.50 1.20 5.00
C ARG A 221 19.72 2.40 5.54
N GLU A 222 18.56 2.67 5.00
CA GLU A 222 17.81 3.90 5.29
C GLU A 222 16.83 3.76 6.47
N ALA A 223 16.37 2.54 6.78
CA ALA A 223 15.47 2.28 7.90
C ALA A 223 16.20 2.27 9.25
N ALA A 224 15.51 2.64 10.33
CA ALA A 224 16.00 2.47 11.69
C ALA A 224 16.01 0.99 12.09
N TYR A 225 15.02 0.23 11.59
CA TYR A 225 14.89 -1.22 11.82
C TYR A 225 14.48 -1.88 10.52
N TYR A 226 15.01 -3.11 10.27
CA TYR A 226 14.63 -3.90 9.10
C TYR A 226 14.33 -5.34 9.52
N PHE A 227 13.17 -5.85 9.13
CA PHE A 227 12.69 -7.19 9.46
C PHE A 227 12.37 -7.97 8.19
N GLU A 228 12.70 -9.26 8.18
CA GLU A 228 12.41 -10.14 7.06
C GLU A 228 10.91 -10.48 6.97
N ASP A 229 10.21 -10.47 8.11
CA ASP A 229 8.78 -10.77 8.21
C ASP A 229 8.17 -10.15 9.49
N PHE A 230 6.84 -10.24 9.60
CA PHE A 230 6.10 -9.76 10.78
C PHE A 230 6.34 -10.62 12.03
N ALA A 231 6.76 -11.89 11.90
CA ALA A 231 7.09 -12.72 13.07
C ALA A 231 8.35 -12.20 13.76
N THR A 232 9.38 -11.85 12.99
CA THR A 232 10.60 -11.23 13.51
C THR A 232 10.36 -9.84 14.08
N LEU A 233 9.51 -9.02 13.45
CA LEU A 233 9.09 -7.73 14.00
C LEU A 233 8.34 -7.92 15.32
N LYS A 234 7.38 -8.86 15.39
CA LYS A 234 6.63 -9.16 16.63
C LYS A 234 7.54 -9.51 17.79
N SER A 235 8.61 -10.25 17.52
CA SER A 235 9.59 -10.64 18.56
C SER A 235 10.44 -9.48 19.06
N ALA A 236 10.45 -8.35 18.36
CA ALA A 236 11.19 -7.13 18.73
C ALA A 236 10.31 -6.07 19.43
N LEU A 237 8.98 -6.28 19.51
CA LEU A 237 8.07 -5.36 20.20
C LEU A 237 8.29 -5.39 21.69
#